data_62704b324bdd4326852892dfb5ec5963
#
_entry.id   62704b324bdd4326852892dfb5ec5963
#
_cell.length_a   1.000
_cell.length_b   1.000
_cell.length_c   1.000
_cell.angle_alpha   90.00
_cell.angle_beta   90.00
_cell.angle_gamma   90.00
#
_symmetry.space_group_name_H-M   'P 1'
#
loop_
_entity.id
_entity.type
_entity.pdbx_description
1 polymer ?
#
loop_
_entity_poly.entity_id
_entity_poly.type
_entity_poly.pdbx_seq_one_letter_code
_entity_poly.pdbx_strand_id
1 'polypeptide(L)'
;MRNSRADDDPPNRACRRGARPGTSRAARRTALPAACAALLIGGCALPPGTSGTALSAASATPAATASASAPTPSALKPIDPAALQSAVERAAKELMVPGAVVLLRTPQGTFRAVVGTTELGTATPPTTGDHFRIASNTKTMTSALITLLAQDGRLRLGDPVSAYVAGVPNGDHITIAELLKMRSGLYNYTSAPELAASMDADPGKAETPQALLDIAFRRPPNFAPDASYEYNNTNYVLLGLVAEKAGGRPLAQQFRDRLFTPLGLDGTSLPASDNLSLPVPYSHGYMYGGTAYALVDQPYPVDMQAAARSGKLRPLDYTHQNPSYATAPGGVISTADDLATWIRALVTGKVLNAAYQQQWLHSPQAEDPAAPDGQKYGYGIAHQRFGPNASMYYHGGELPGFNSFIGYDPDNDVTLVIWTNLTLSPDGRTTAQALLPTVLNQVYAGLSLPTGSG
;
A
#
# COMPACT_ATOMS: atom_id res chain seq x y z
N MET A 1 36.08 57.76 -26.89
CA MET A 1 37.28 57.48 -27.72
C MET A 1 37.25 56.00 -28.04
N ARG A 2 36.83 55.71 -29.26
CA ARG A 2 37.54 54.96 -30.35
C ARG A 2 37.82 53.50 -29.96
N ASN A 3 37.06 52.60 -30.57
CA ASN A 3 37.33 51.83 -31.84
C ASN A 3 38.23 50.62 -31.55
N SER A 4 38.04 49.41 -32.04
CA SER A 4 37.50 48.87 -33.31
C SER A 4 37.52 47.34 -33.22
N ARG A 5 36.47 46.56 -33.64
CA ARG A 5 36.46 45.76 -34.90
C ARG A 5 37.62 44.81 -35.11
N ALA A 6 37.37 43.51 -35.32
CA ALA A 6 36.94 42.80 -36.52
C ALA A 6 36.83 41.31 -36.20
N ASP A 7 35.77 40.61 -36.55
CA ASP A 7 35.56 39.77 -37.76
C ASP A 7 36.60 38.70 -38.03
N ASP A 8 36.13 37.42 -38.00
CA ASP A 8 36.25 36.51 -39.15
C ASP A 8 35.64 35.15 -38.88
N ASP A 9 34.72 34.77 -39.74
CA ASP A 9 34.13 33.46 -40.00
C ASP A 9 34.64 32.96 -41.37
N PRO A 10 34.29 31.75 -41.89
CA PRO A 10 34.65 30.35 -41.65
C PRO A 10 35.53 29.78 -42.82
N PRO A 11 35.74 28.48 -43.05
CA PRO A 11 34.87 27.67 -43.90
C PRO A 11 34.82 26.14 -43.68
N ASN A 12 33.62 25.63 -43.84
CA ASN A 12 33.08 24.46 -44.56
C ASN A 12 34.01 23.50 -45.35
N ARG A 13 33.76 22.15 -45.16
CA ARG A 13 33.56 21.07 -46.18
C ARG A 13 33.69 19.67 -45.56
N ALA A 14 32.61 18.97 -45.52
CA ALA A 14 32.10 17.81 -46.24
C ALA A 14 33.12 16.72 -46.69
N CYS A 15 32.84 15.45 -46.27
CA CYS A 15 32.79 14.24 -47.13
C CYS A 15 32.37 13.02 -46.32
N ARG A 16 31.22 12.51 -46.56
CA ARG A 16 30.65 11.27 -47.14
C ARG A 16 31.44 9.96 -46.92
N ARG A 17 30.62 9.01 -46.49
CA ARG A 17 30.43 7.56 -46.78
C ARG A 17 30.46 6.77 -45.48
N GLY A 18 29.45 5.98 -45.06
CA GLY A 18 28.59 5.09 -45.80
C GLY A 18 28.85 3.70 -45.28
N ALA A 19 28.00 3.17 -44.32
CA ALA A 19 27.96 1.75 -44.05
C ALA A 19 26.51 1.40 -43.59
N ARG A 20 25.98 0.38 -44.24
CA ARG A 20 24.63 -0.16 -44.15
C ARG A 20 24.41 -1.04 -42.90
N PRO A 21 23.16 -1.36 -42.56
CA PRO A 21 22.74 -1.90 -41.25
C PRO A 21 22.90 -3.41 -41.15
N GLY A 22 23.31 -3.85 -39.95
CA GLY A 22 23.28 -5.26 -39.56
C GLY A 22 21.87 -5.66 -39.08
N THR A 23 21.30 -6.62 -39.77
CA THR A 23 20.04 -7.28 -39.46
C THR A 23 20.19 -8.18 -38.25
N SER A 24 19.54 -7.87 -37.12
CA SER A 24 19.33 -8.82 -36.04
C SER A 24 17.99 -9.56 -36.24
N ARG A 25 18.08 -10.87 -36.33
CA ARG A 25 17.01 -11.82 -36.48
C ARG A 25 16.08 -11.80 -35.24
N ALA A 26 14.82 -11.46 -35.46
CA ALA A 26 13.74 -11.74 -34.54
C ALA A 26 13.48 -13.25 -34.48
N ALA A 27 13.64 -13.86 -33.34
CA ALA A 27 13.20 -15.23 -33.08
C ALA A 27 11.69 -15.24 -32.90
N ARG A 28 10.98 -15.72 -33.91
CA ARG A 28 9.56 -16.07 -33.81
C ARG A 28 9.43 -17.35 -32.97
N ARG A 29 8.78 -17.27 -31.81
CA ARG A 29 8.27 -18.45 -31.11
C ARG A 29 6.86 -18.75 -31.64
N THR A 30 6.74 -19.85 -32.34
CA THR A 30 5.48 -20.44 -32.81
C THR A 30 4.71 -21.03 -31.64
N ALA A 31 3.47 -20.58 -31.46
CA ALA A 31 2.49 -21.20 -30.59
C ALA A 31 1.87 -22.41 -31.36
N LEU A 32 1.84 -23.57 -30.73
CA LEU A 32 1.02 -24.69 -31.12
C LEU A 32 -0.31 -24.65 -30.36
N PRO A 33 -1.43 -24.93 -30.99
CA PRO A 33 -2.71 -25.09 -30.32
C PRO A 33 -2.86 -26.51 -29.76
N ALA A 34 -3.22 -26.66 -28.49
CA ALA A 34 -3.63 -27.91 -27.90
C ALA A 34 -5.14 -28.12 -28.17
N ALA A 35 -5.46 -29.22 -28.78
CA ALA A 35 -6.79 -29.60 -29.15
C ALA A 35 -7.61 -30.13 -27.96
N CYS A 36 -8.88 -29.72 -27.90
CA CYS A 36 -9.92 -30.29 -27.04
C CYS A 36 -10.22 -31.73 -27.46
N ALA A 37 -10.22 -32.65 -26.50
CA ALA A 37 -10.88 -33.94 -26.63
C ALA A 37 -12.04 -34.00 -25.65
N ALA A 38 -13.25 -33.91 -26.18
CA ALA A 38 -14.48 -34.20 -25.47
C ALA A 38 -14.70 -35.75 -25.44
N LEU A 39 -14.97 -36.29 -24.28
CA LEU A 39 -15.47 -37.66 -24.11
C LEU A 39 -16.86 -37.60 -23.47
N LEU A 40 -17.84 -37.94 -24.29
CA LEU A 40 -19.21 -38.26 -23.92
C LEU A 40 -19.29 -39.74 -23.52
N ILE A 41 -19.82 -40.05 -22.34
CA ILE A 41 -20.45 -41.34 -21.99
C ILE A 41 -21.53 -40.96 -20.98
N GLY A 42 -22.82 -41.11 -21.21
CA GLY A 42 -23.55 -42.26 -21.60
C GLY A 42 -24.44 -42.57 -20.40
N GLY A 43 -25.77 -42.19 -20.48
CA GLY A 43 -26.72 -42.41 -19.41
C GLY A 43 -27.15 -43.86 -19.28
N CYS A 44 -27.66 -44.23 -18.09
CA CYS A 44 -28.56 -45.36 -17.94
C CYS A 44 -29.65 -45.05 -16.93
N ALA A 45 -30.85 -45.37 -17.34
CA ALA A 45 -32.13 -45.12 -16.73
C ALA A 45 -32.44 -46.01 -15.52
N LEU A 46 -33.31 -45.50 -14.66
CA LEU A 46 -34.02 -46.22 -13.61
C LEU A 46 -35.16 -47.11 -14.17
N PRO A 47 -35.59 -48.14 -13.45
CA PRO A 47 -37.01 -48.44 -13.37
C PRO A 47 -37.58 -48.44 -11.94
N PRO A 48 -38.91 -48.33 -11.81
CA PRO A 48 -39.61 -48.08 -10.53
C PRO A 48 -40.28 -49.32 -9.93
N GLY A 49 -40.62 -49.19 -8.64
CA GLY A 49 -41.64 -50.01 -7.97
C GLY A 49 -41.08 -50.98 -6.93
N THR A 50 -41.53 -51.03 -5.69
CA THR A 50 -42.86 -51.40 -5.21
C THR A 50 -42.90 -51.25 -3.68
N SER A 51 -44.05 -50.92 -3.17
CA SER A 51 -44.44 -50.78 -1.77
C SER A 51 -44.31 -52.08 -0.96
N GLY A 52 -43.87 -51.94 0.29
CA GLY A 52 -43.90 -53.04 1.28
C GLY A 52 -43.93 -52.52 2.73
N THR A 53 -44.93 -52.95 3.40
CA THR A 53 -45.53 -52.56 4.69
C THR A 53 -44.62 -52.74 5.93
N ALA A 54 -44.91 -51.98 6.93
CA ALA A 54 -44.37 -51.85 8.26
C ALA A 54 -44.14 -53.18 9.05
N LEU A 55 -43.10 -53.19 9.85
CA LEU A 55 -43.06 -53.89 11.14
C LEU A 55 -42.14 -53.13 12.10
N SER A 56 -42.75 -52.70 13.21
CA SER A 56 -42.15 -52.05 14.33
C SER A 56 -41.19 -53.00 15.07
N ALA A 57 -39.94 -52.59 15.24
CA ALA A 57 -39.07 -53.21 16.25
C ALA A 57 -38.35 -52.11 17.00
N ALA A 58 -38.61 -52.02 18.28
CA ALA A 58 -37.89 -51.16 19.22
C ALA A 58 -36.43 -51.60 19.30
N SER A 59 -35.52 -50.65 18.93
CA SER A 59 -34.11 -50.89 19.13
C SER A 59 -33.56 -49.78 20.03
N ALA A 60 -32.89 -50.23 21.08
CA ALA A 60 -32.16 -49.46 22.06
C ALA A 60 -31.17 -48.48 21.41
N THR A 61 -31.23 -47.23 21.82
CA THR A 61 -30.27 -46.18 21.48
C THR A 61 -28.94 -46.50 22.15
N PRO A 62 -27.82 -46.66 21.38
CA PRO A 62 -26.52 -46.58 22.00
C PRO A 62 -26.23 -45.15 22.40
N ALA A 63 -25.87 -44.92 23.64
CA ALA A 63 -25.37 -43.64 24.10
C ALA A 63 -24.17 -43.23 23.25
N ALA A 64 -24.35 -42.16 22.49
CA ALA A 64 -23.28 -41.51 21.75
C ALA A 64 -22.28 -40.96 22.79
N THR A 65 -21.17 -41.62 22.96
CA THR A 65 -19.98 -41.08 23.59
C THR A 65 -19.60 -39.86 22.75
N ALA A 66 -19.87 -38.67 23.29
CA ALA A 66 -19.34 -37.43 22.75
C ALA A 66 -17.81 -37.52 22.79
N SER A 67 -17.23 -37.81 21.63
CA SER A 67 -15.77 -37.69 21.43
C SER A 67 -15.48 -36.20 21.64
N ALA A 68 -14.87 -35.86 22.76
CA ALA A 68 -14.34 -34.54 23.00
C ALA A 68 -13.33 -34.28 21.88
N SER A 69 -13.71 -33.40 20.93
CA SER A 69 -12.79 -32.93 19.90
C SER A 69 -11.58 -32.34 20.62
N ALA A 70 -10.39 -32.81 20.27
CA ALA A 70 -9.16 -32.20 20.76
C ALA A 70 -9.21 -30.70 20.49
N PRO A 71 -8.81 -29.83 21.43
CA PRO A 71 -8.82 -28.40 21.20
C PRO A 71 -8.01 -28.08 19.95
N THR A 72 -8.61 -27.39 19.01
CA THR A 72 -7.90 -26.88 17.82
C THR A 72 -6.73 -26.06 18.35
N PRO A 73 -5.48 -26.31 17.88
CA PRO A 73 -4.36 -25.49 18.29
C PRO A 73 -4.64 -24.01 18.07
N SER A 74 -4.33 -23.17 19.06
CA SER A 74 -4.50 -21.72 18.90
C SER A 74 -3.65 -21.25 17.72
N ALA A 75 -4.23 -20.43 16.85
CA ALA A 75 -3.50 -19.79 15.77
C ALA A 75 -2.41 -18.84 16.30
N LEU A 76 -2.61 -18.29 17.51
CA LEU A 76 -1.68 -17.37 18.14
C LEU A 76 -0.82 -18.09 19.17
N LYS A 77 0.48 -17.76 19.18
CA LYS A 77 1.41 -18.12 20.26
C LYS A 77 1.10 -17.28 21.51
N PRO A 78 1.46 -17.74 22.71
CA PRO A 78 1.64 -16.83 23.83
C PRO A 78 2.68 -15.76 23.45
N ILE A 79 2.30 -14.48 23.55
CA ILE A 79 3.17 -13.37 23.17
C ILE A 79 4.02 -12.99 24.38
N ASP A 80 5.35 -13.18 24.26
CA ASP A 80 6.32 -12.69 25.22
C ASP A 80 6.79 -11.28 24.83
N PRO A 81 6.49 -10.23 25.63
CA PRO A 81 6.89 -8.86 25.33
C PRO A 81 8.41 -8.69 25.20
N ALA A 82 9.20 -9.41 26.02
CA ALA A 82 10.66 -9.29 25.98
C ALA A 82 11.25 -9.96 24.73
N ALA A 83 10.70 -11.09 24.31
CA ALA A 83 11.08 -11.74 23.06
C ALA A 83 10.72 -10.88 21.84
N LEU A 84 9.52 -10.27 21.83
CA LEU A 84 9.09 -9.34 20.79
C LEU A 84 10.03 -8.13 20.71
N GLN A 85 10.31 -7.45 21.84
CA GLN A 85 11.23 -6.32 21.90
C GLN A 85 12.60 -6.70 21.36
N SER A 86 13.20 -7.78 21.85
CA SER A 86 14.53 -8.24 21.42
C SER A 86 14.58 -8.62 19.93
N ALA A 87 13.50 -9.19 19.38
CA ALA A 87 13.42 -9.54 17.97
C ALA A 87 13.38 -8.29 17.08
N VAL A 88 12.55 -7.31 17.46
CA VAL A 88 12.42 -6.03 16.74
C VAL A 88 13.73 -5.23 16.84
N GLU A 89 14.39 -5.18 18.00
CA GLU A 89 15.69 -4.50 18.14
C GLU A 89 16.76 -5.06 17.20
N ARG A 90 16.88 -6.40 17.13
CA ARG A 90 17.84 -7.03 16.22
C ARG A 90 17.55 -6.70 14.75
N ALA A 91 16.30 -6.80 14.33
CA ALA A 91 15.90 -6.52 12.97
C ALA A 91 16.06 -5.03 12.62
N ALA A 92 15.66 -4.12 13.50
CA ALA A 92 15.84 -2.68 13.31
C ALA A 92 17.33 -2.28 13.22
N LYS A 93 18.18 -2.91 14.03
CA LYS A 93 19.65 -2.72 13.96
C LYS A 93 20.23 -3.21 12.64
N GLU A 94 19.80 -4.36 12.12
CA GLU A 94 20.20 -4.88 10.81
C GLU A 94 19.81 -3.90 9.69
N LEU A 95 18.60 -3.37 9.75
CA LEU A 95 18.07 -2.39 8.81
C LEU A 95 18.65 -0.97 9.01
N MET A 96 19.45 -0.75 10.06
CA MET A 96 20.01 0.56 10.44
C MET A 96 18.93 1.63 10.67
N VAL A 97 17.75 1.23 11.16
CA VAL A 97 16.63 2.13 11.45
C VAL A 97 16.93 2.97 12.68
N PRO A 98 16.87 4.33 12.60
CA PRO A 98 17.12 5.20 13.75
C PRO A 98 16.06 5.07 14.84
N GLY A 99 14.77 4.92 14.45
CA GLY A 99 13.65 4.77 15.35
C GLY A 99 12.54 3.93 14.75
N ALA A 100 11.92 3.08 15.57
CA ALA A 100 10.81 2.22 15.16
C ALA A 100 9.81 2.02 16.29
N VAL A 101 8.54 1.85 15.93
CA VAL A 101 7.46 1.44 16.83
C VAL A 101 6.70 0.28 16.20
N VAL A 102 6.49 -0.75 17.00
CA VAL A 102 5.53 -1.83 16.74
C VAL A 102 4.43 -1.75 17.78
N LEU A 103 3.19 -1.60 17.34
CA LEU A 103 1.99 -1.70 18.17
C LEU A 103 1.18 -2.90 17.73
N LEU A 104 0.96 -3.84 18.65
CA LEU A 104 0.22 -5.07 18.44
C LEU A 104 -0.94 -5.13 19.43
N ARG A 105 -2.18 -5.25 18.95
CA ARG A 105 -3.39 -5.50 19.76
C ARG A 105 -3.96 -6.86 19.38
N THR A 106 -4.15 -7.73 20.37
CA THR A 106 -4.64 -9.10 20.19
C THR A 106 -5.62 -9.45 21.31
N PRO A 107 -6.32 -10.61 21.24
CA PRO A 107 -7.11 -11.09 22.38
C PRO A 107 -6.31 -11.32 23.67
N GLN A 108 -4.98 -11.46 23.57
CA GLN A 108 -4.09 -11.62 24.75
C GLN A 108 -3.73 -10.27 25.38
N GLY A 109 -4.00 -9.14 24.73
CA GLY A 109 -3.69 -7.80 25.20
C GLY A 109 -3.01 -6.91 24.16
N THR A 110 -2.46 -5.81 24.65
CA THR A 110 -1.70 -4.83 23.84
C THR A 110 -0.22 -4.95 24.15
N PHE A 111 0.57 -5.18 23.10
CA PHE A 111 2.03 -5.31 23.15
C PHE A 111 2.68 -4.21 22.33
N ARG A 112 3.86 -3.79 22.75
CA ARG A 112 4.64 -2.76 22.09
C ARG A 112 6.10 -3.18 22.02
N ALA A 113 6.77 -2.86 20.92
CA ALA A 113 8.22 -2.83 20.85
C ALA A 113 8.65 -1.47 20.29
N VAL A 114 9.62 -0.84 20.97
CA VAL A 114 10.10 0.49 20.65
C VAL A 114 11.62 0.47 20.55
N VAL A 115 12.16 1.03 19.48
CA VAL A 115 13.60 1.01 19.19
C VAL A 115 14.09 2.40 18.84
N GLY A 116 15.28 2.74 19.33
CA GLY A 116 16.04 3.91 18.92
C GLY A 116 15.48 5.25 19.38
N THR A 117 15.48 6.23 18.48
CA THR A 117 15.19 7.64 18.81
C THR A 117 14.25 8.29 17.76
N THR A 118 13.47 9.27 18.21
CA THR A 118 12.68 10.14 17.33
C THR A 118 13.52 11.11 16.51
N GLU A 119 14.72 11.48 17.01
CA GLU A 119 15.62 12.42 16.37
C GLU A 119 17.06 11.96 16.49
N LEU A 120 17.78 11.86 15.35
CA LEU A 120 19.21 11.50 15.34
C LEU A 120 20.03 12.51 16.12
N GLY A 121 20.90 12.00 17.00
CA GLY A 121 21.70 12.81 17.90
C GLY A 121 21.06 13.05 19.25
N THR A 122 19.83 12.58 19.48
CA THR A 122 19.14 12.58 20.78
C THR A 122 18.98 11.17 21.33
N ALA A 123 18.48 11.05 22.57
CA ALA A 123 18.13 9.79 23.20
C ALA A 123 16.62 9.67 23.50
N THR A 124 15.78 10.43 22.80
CA THR A 124 14.33 10.45 22.98
C THR A 124 13.71 9.22 22.30
N PRO A 125 13.22 8.20 23.03
CA PRO A 125 12.62 7.03 22.42
C PRO A 125 11.29 7.39 21.74
N PRO A 126 10.94 6.76 20.60
CA PRO A 126 9.65 6.94 20.02
C PRO A 126 8.54 6.32 20.88
N THR A 127 7.31 6.79 20.67
CA THR A 127 6.09 6.32 21.34
C THR A 127 4.99 5.98 20.35
N THR A 128 3.93 5.28 20.80
CA THR A 128 2.75 5.02 19.96
C THR A 128 1.92 6.28 19.69
N GLY A 129 2.12 7.33 20.47
CA GLY A 129 1.45 8.63 20.34
C GLY A 129 2.22 9.66 19.50
N ASP A 130 3.43 9.36 19.04
CA ASP A 130 4.17 10.28 18.18
C ASP A 130 3.54 10.35 16.79
N HIS A 131 3.42 11.58 16.29
CA HIS A 131 2.92 11.82 14.94
C HIS A 131 4.02 11.52 13.92
N PHE A 132 3.59 10.95 12.81
CA PHE A 132 4.42 10.70 11.65
C PHE A 132 3.58 10.78 10.36
N ARG A 133 4.22 10.91 9.22
CA ARG A 133 3.55 10.87 7.92
C ARG A 133 3.27 9.43 7.55
N ILE A 134 1.98 9.06 7.43
CA ILE A 134 1.55 7.66 7.24
C ILE A 134 1.61 7.19 5.79
N ALA A 135 1.96 8.10 4.88
CA ALA A 135 2.10 7.79 3.45
C ALA A 135 0.87 7.06 2.89
N SER A 136 1.07 6.03 2.07
CA SER A 136 0.01 5.33 1.34
C SER A 136 -1.04 4.64 2.22
N ASN A 137 -0.86 4.55 3.54
CA ASN A 137 -1.96 4.16 4.44
C ASN A 137 -3.16 5.12 4.31
N THR A 138 -2.93 6.36 3.85
CA THR A 138 -3.98 7.33 3.49
C THR A 138 -4.98 6.78 2.47
N LYS A 139 -4.55 5.88 1.57
CA LYS A 139 -5.43 5.30 0.54
C LYS A 139 -6.61 4.54 1.13
N THR A 140 -6.43 3.92 2.29
CA THR A 140 -7.52 3.25 3.01
C THR A 140 -8.61 4.25 3.42
N MET A 141 -8.21 5.47 3.80
CA MET A 141 -9.11 6.55 4.19
C MET A 141 -9.80 7.18 2.98
N THR A 142 -9.06 7.42 1.89
CA THR A 142 -9.63 7.91 0.62
C THR A 142 -10.64 6.93 0.06
N SER A 143 -10.33 5.65 0.05
CA SER A 143 -11.24 4.58 -0.39
C SER A 143 -12.50 4.51 0.47
N ALA A 144 -12.36 4.57 1.79
CA ALA A 144 -13.49 4.58 2.71
C ALA A 144 -14.41 5.79 2.46
N LEU A 145 -13.84 6.98 2.25
CA LEU A 145 -14.62 8.18 1.92
C LEU A 145 -15.36 8.05 0.59
N ILE A 146 -14.72 7.57 -0.47
CA ILE A 146 -15.38 7.31 -1.77
C ILE A 146 -16.52 6.30 -1.60
N THR A 147 -16.31 5.24 -0.82
CA THR A 147 -17.34 4.23 -0.56
C THR A 147 -18.50 4.80 0.26
N LEU A 148 -18.22 5.67 1.22
CA LEU A 148 -19.26 6.42 1.97
C LEU A 148 -20.05 7.36 1.06
N LEU A 149 -19.41 8.04 0.12
CA LEU A 149 -20.11 8.90 -0.86
C LEU A 149 -20.99 8.06 -1.79
N ALA A 150 -20.57 6.84 -2.14
CA ALA A 150 -21.39 5.91 -2.89
C ALA A 150 -22.59 5.42 -2.07
N GLN A 151 -22.39 5.10 -0.79
CA GLN A 151 -23.44 4.72 0.15
C GLN A 151 -24.49 5.84 0.30
N ASP A 152 -24.07 7.10 0.28
CA ASP A 152 -24.96 8.27 0.36
C ASP A 152 -25.65 8.59 -0.98
N GLY A 153 -25.38 7.81 -2.06
CA GLY A 153 -25.92 8.04 -3.40
C GLY A 153 -25.35 9.29 -4.11
N ARG A 154 -24.20 9.80 -3.65
CA ARG A 154 -23.53 10.97 -4.25
C ARG A 154 -22.71 10.62 -5.49
N LEU A 155 -22.35 9.37 -5.65
CA LEU A 155 -21.69 8.77 -6.81
C LEU A 155 -22.05 7.27 -6.89
N ARG A 156 -21.72 6.64 -8.03
CA ARG A 156 -21.74 5.17 -8.16
C ARG A 156 -20.34 4.70 -8.47
N LEU A 157 -19.94 3.56 -7.91
CA LEU A 157 -18.61 3.00 -8.16
C LEU A 157 -18.37 2.61 -9.63
N GLY A 158 -19.44 2.38 -10.39
CA GLY A 158 -19.41 2.16 -11.84
C GLY A 158 -19.44 3.42 -12.69
N ASP A 159 -19.54 4.63 -12.11
CA ASP A 159 -19.51 5.87 -12.88
C ASP A 159 -18.14 6.05 -13.53
N PRO A 160 -18.08 6.59 -14.77
CA PRO A 160 -16.81 6.95 -15.40
C PRO A 160 -16.19 8.17 -14.69
N VAL A 161 -14.86 8.18 -14.56
CA VAL A 161 -14.14 9.26 -13.89
C VAL A 161 -14.36 10.62 -14.59
N SER A 162 -14.58 10.62 -15.89
CA SER A 162 -14.90 11.85 -16.68
C SER A 162 -16.15 12.58 -16.20
N ALA A 163 -17.08 11.91 -15.54
CA ALA A 163 -18.26 12.57 -14.94
C ALA A 163 -17.87 13.52 -13.79
N TYR A 164 -16.69 13.37 -13.22
CA TYR A 164 -16.22 14.16 -12.07
C TYR A 164 -14.99 15.02 -12.41
N VAL A 165 -14.06 14.49 -13.19
CA VAL A 165 -12.79 15.15 -13.55
C VAL A 165 -12.63 15.13 -15.06
N ALA A 166 -12.59 16.30 -15.67
CA ALA A 166 -12.41 16.45 -17.11
C ALA A 166 -10.97 16.21 -17.55
N GLY A 167 -10.77 15.81 -18.81
CA GLY A 167 -9.45 15.70 -19.44
C GLY A 167 -8.63 14.45 -19.04
N VAL A 168 -9.23 13.53 -18.32
CA VAL A 168 -8.57 12.25 -17.96
C VAL A 168 -8.42 11.37 -19.20
N PRO A 169 -7.20 10.92 -19.58
CA PRO A 169 -7.03 9.95 -20.66
C PRO A 169 -7.87 8.69 -20.42
N ASN A 170 -8.64 8.27 -21.42
CA ASN A 170 -9.63 7.19 -21.32
C ASN A 170 -10.69 7.37 -20.22
N GLY A 171 -10.92 8.61 -19.75
CA GLY A 171 -11.78 8.90 -18.60
C GLY A 171 -13.23 8.41 -18.73
N ASP A 172 -13.75 8.29 -19.95
CA ASP A 172 -15.08 7.76 -20.24
C ASP A 172 -15.17 6.23 -20.06
N HIS A 173 -14.04 5.55 -20.00
CA HIS A 173 -13.90 4.09 -19.86
C HIS A 173 -13.28 3.66 -18.54
N ILE A 174 -12.76 4.58 -17.73
CA ILE A 174 -12.20 4.29 -16.42
C ILE A 174 -13.28 4.54 -15.36
N THR A 175 -13.68 3.51 -14.64
CA THR A 175 -14.65 3.62 -13.54
C THR A 175 -13.99 4.02 -12.23
N ILE A 176 -14.79 4.56 -11.29
CA ILE A 176 -14.34 4.84 -9.92
C ILE A 176 -13.83 3.55 -9.23
N ALA A 177 -14.48 2.40 -9.49
CA ALA A 177 -14.04 1.10 -8.96
C ALA A 177 -12.65 0.68 -9.48
N GLU A 178 -12.34 0.93 -10.76
CA GLU A 178 -11.02 0.63 -11.34
C GLU A 178 -9.92 1.54 -10.78
N LEU A 179 -10.23 2.83 -10.53
CA LEU A 179 -9.30 3.71 -9.80
C LEU A 179 -8.99 3.17 -8.41
N LEU A 180 -10.02 2.77 -7.64
CA LEU A 180 -9.86 2.19 -6.29
C LEU A 180 -9.01 0.93 -6.30
N LYS A 181 -9.13 0.09 -7.33
CA LYS A 181 -8.45 -1.21 -7.48
C LYS A 181 -7.12 -1.15 -8.24
N MET A 182 -6.61 0.04 -8.55
CA MET A 182 -5.35 0.21 -9.28
C MET A 182 -5.36 -0.38 -10.72
N ARG A 183 -6.50 -0.27 -11.43
CA ARG A 183 -6.71 -0.88 -12.75
C ARG A 183 -7.02 0.13 -13.87
N SER A 184 -6.71 1.40 -13.67
CA SER A 184 -7.00 2.45 -14.66
C SER A 184 -6.12 2.40 -15.90
N GLY A 185 -4.91 1.88 -15.78
CA GLY A 185 -3.86 1.95 -16.81
C GLY A 185 -3.22 3.32 -17.00
N LEU A 186 -3.59 4.35 -16.24
CA LEU A 186 -2.98 5.68 -16.31
C LEU A 186 -1.49 5.62 -15.94
N TYR A 187 -0.68 6.54 -16.49
CA TYR A 187 0.70 6.69 -16.06
C TYR A 187 0.77 7.15 -14.58
N ASN A 188 1.66 6.58 -13.80
CA ASN A 188 1.89 6.96 -12.40
C ASN A 188 2.79 8.19 -12.33
N TYR A 189 2.26 9.35 -11.89
CA TYR A 189 3.03 10.60 -11.82
C TYR A 189 4.28 10.51 -10.93
N THR A 190 4.27 9.64 -9.89
CA THR A 190 5.44 9.46 -9.03
C THR A 190 6.61 8.78 -9.74
N SER A 191 6.36 8.07 -10.86
CA SER A 191 7.41 7.50 -11.70
C SER A 191 8.08 8.52 -12.64
N ALA A 192 7.63 9.78 -12.62
CA ALA A 192 8.20 10.83 -13.46
C ALA A 192 9.48 11.43 -12.84
N PRO A 193 10.66 11.32 -13.50
CA PRO A 193 11.92 11.81 -12.93
C PRO A 193 11.91 13.30 -12.58
N GLU A 194 11.16 14.12 -13.35
CA GLU A 194 11.05 15.53 -13.10
C GLU A 194 10.36 15.88 -11.78
N LEU A 195 9.48 15.01 -11.26
CA LEU A 195 8.89 15.22 -9.94
C LEU A 195 9.94 15.11 -8.84
N ALA A 196 10.70 14.01 -8.82
CA ALA A 196 11.77 13.81 -7.85
C ALA A 196 12.81 14.94 -7.91
N ALA A 197 13.22 15.32 -9.12
CA ALA A 197 14.14 16.44 -9.32
C ALA A 197 13.57 17.78 -8.81
N SER A 198 12.27 18.04 -9.00
CA SER A 198 11.61 19.24 -8.47
C SER A 198 11.57 19.25 -6.95
N MET A 199 11.28 18.10 -6.32
CA MET A 199 11.23 17.96 -4.87
C MET A 199 12.61 18.08 -4.22
N ASP A 200 13.66 17.60 -4.87
CA ASP A 200 15.04 17.74 -4.39
C ASP A 200 15.56 19.17 -4.57
N ALA A 201 15.14 19.87 -5.62
CA ALA A 201 15.55 21.25 -5.88
C ALA A 201 14.85 22.28 -4.95
N ASP A 202 13.61 22.02 -4.58
CA ASP A 202 12.82 22.85 -3.64
C ASP A 202 11.95 21.96 -2.75
N PRO A 203 12.52 21.46 -1.63
CA PRO A 203 11.79 20.59 -0.71
C PRO A 203 10.55 21.22 -0.06
N GLY A 204 10.45 22.53 -0.05
CA GLY A 204 9.30 23.29 0.49
C GLY A 204 8.17 23.49 -0.50
N LYS A 205 8.40 23.24 -1.79
CA LYS A 205 7.44 23.52 -2.86
C LYS A 205 6.13 22.73 -2.68
N ALA A 206 5.01 23.47 -2.70
CA ALA A 206 3.69 22.86 -2.72
C ALA A 206 3.31 22.41 -4.13
N GLU A 207 2.82 21.19 -4.26
CA GLU A 207 2.21 20.69 -5.50
C GLU A 207 0.69 20.70 -5.41
N THR A 208 0.03 20.99 -6.53
CA THR A 208 -1.44 20.91 -6.62
C THR A 208 -1.86 19.59 -7.26
N PRO A 209 -3.06 19.05 -6.95
CA PRO A 209 -3.57 17.86 -7.61
C PRO A 209 -3.55 18.00 -9.15
N GLN A 210 -3.88 19.16 -9.69
CA GLN A 210 -3.85 19.39 -11.14
C GLN A 210 -2.44 19.31 -11.71
N ALA A 211 -1.43 19.91 -11.05
CA ALA A 211 -0.04 19.83 -11.50
C ALA A 211 0.47 18.39 -11.57
N LEU A 212 0.08 17.54 -10.59
CA LEU A 212 0.41 16.10 -10.57
C LEU A 212 -0.27 15.34 -11.72
N LEU A 213 -1.55 15.65 -11.98
CA LEU A 213 -2.29 15.06 -13.09
C LEU A 213 -1.71 15.50 -14.44
N ASP A 214 -1.26 16.76 -14.58
CA ASP A 214 -0.61 17.24 -15.78
C ASP A 214 0.71 16.50 -16.08
N ILE A 215 1.44 16.06 -15.03
CA ILE A 215 2.60 15.18 -15.18
C ILE A 215 2.18 13.82 -15.76
N ALA A 216 1.13 13.22 -15.20
CA ALA A 216 0.65 11.91 -15.64
C ALA A 216 0.08 11.97 -17.07
N PHE A 217 -0.76 12.97 -17.38
CA PHE A 217 -1.54 13.02 -18.63
C PHE A 217 -0.71 13.41 -19.86
N ARG A 218 0.50 13.94 -19.66
CA ARG A 218 1.47 14.13 -20.78
C ARG A 218 2.05 12.82 -21.31
N ARG A 219 1.80 11.69 -20.63
CA ARG A 219 2.30 10.38 -20.98
C ARG A 219 1.16 9.44 -21.40
N PRO A 220 1.39 8.53 -22.35
CA PRO A 220 0.37 7.57 -22.74
C PRO A 220 0.01 6.67 -21.56
N PRO A 221 -1.23 6.16 -21.50
CA PRO A 221 -1.59 5.10 -20.57
C PRO A 221 -0.72 3.85 -20.79
N ASN A 222 -0.40 3.13 -19.70
CA ASN A 222 0.41 1.92 -19.72
C ASN A 222 -0.35 0.71 -20.28
N PHE A 223 -1.69 0.68 -20.06
CA PHE A 223 -2.59 -0.36 -20.56
C PHE A 223 -4.05 0.15 -20.63
N ALA A 224 -4.93 -0.61 -21.24
CA ALA A 224 -6.36 -0.29 -21.29
C ALA A 224 -7.01 -0.48 -19.89
N PRO A 225 -8.07 0.28 -19.56
CA PRO A 225 -8.78 0.12 -18.29
C PRO A 225 -9.14 -1.35 -18.03
N ASP A 226 -8.96 -1.80 -16.80
CA ASP A 226 -9.15 -3.16 -16.26
C ASP A 226 -8.30 -4.28 -16.90
N ALA A 227 -7.40 -3.97 -17.83
CA ALA A 227 -6.58 -4.98 -18.51
C ALA A 227 -5.46 -5.55 -17.60
N SER A 228 -4.98 -4.79 -16.62
CA SER A 228 -3.92 -5.20 -15.70
C SER A 228 -4.04 -4.48 -14.35
N TYR A 229 -3.24 -4.90 -13.41
CA TYR A 229 -2.97 -4.20 -12.15
C TYR A 229 -1.64 -3.45 -12.25
N GLU A 230 -1.63 -2.22 -11.77
CA GLU A 230 -0.40 -1.45 -11.52
C GLU A 230 -0.66 -0.49 -10.37
N TYR A 231 0.13 -0.60 -9.29
CA TYR A 231 0.03 0.33 -8.17
C TYR A 231 0.29 1.76 -8.65
N ASN A 232 -0.65 2.68 -8.44
CA ASN A 232 -0.66 3.96 -9.14
C ASN A 232 -1.24 5.08 -8.29
N ASN A 233 -0.40 6.06 -7.97
CA ASN A 233 -0.79 7.23 -7.17
C ASN A 233 -1.71 8.20 -7.95
N THR A 234 -1.65 8.25 -9.28
CA THR A 234 -2.53 9.08 -10.11
C THR A 234 -4.00 8.73 -9.88
N ASN A 235 -4.31 7.45 -9.67
CA ASN A 235 -5.66 7.00 -9.36
C ASN A 235 -6.21 7.68 -8.11
N TYR A 236 -5.40 7.81 -7.09
CA TYR A 236 -5.84 8.36 -5.80
C TYR A 236 -5.85 9.88 -5.77
N VAL A 237 -5.02 10.57 -6.58
CA VAL A 237 -5.19 12.00 -6.83
C VAL A 237 -6.57 12.25 -7.47
N LEU A 238 -6.95 11.47 -8.49
CA LEU A 238 -8.26 11.54 -9.10
C LEU A 238 -9.39 11.26 -8.11
N LEU A 239 -9.26 10.21 -7.28
CA LEU A 239 -10.25 9.89 -6.25
C LEU A 239 -10.41 11.01 -5.22
N GLY A 240 -9.35 11.74 -4.88
CA GLY A 240 -9.42 12.95 -4.06
C GLY A 240 -10.30 14.03 -4.69
N LEU A 241 -10.08 14.33 -5.97
CA LEU A 241 -10.89 15.29 -6.71
C LEU A 241 -12.34 14.82 -6.89
N VAL A 242 -12.54 13.51 -7.13
CA VAL A 242 -13.89 12.91 -7.16
C VAL A 242 -14.59 13.09 -5.82
N ALA A 243 -13.89 12.84 -4.71
CA ALA A 243 -14.45 13.03 -3.36
C ALA A 243 -14.85 14.49 -3.11
N GLU A 244 -14.05 15.45 -3.51
CA GLU A 244 -14.37 16.88 -3.38
C GLU A 244 -15.56 17.27 -4.24
N LYS A 245 -15.60 16.81 -5.50
CA LYS A 245 -16.72 17.07 -6.43
C LYS A 245 -18.03 16.47 -5.94
N ALA A 246 -18.03 15.20 -5.57
CA ALA A 246 -19.22 14.48 -5.13
C ALA A 246 -19.70 14.91 -3.74
N GLY A 247 -18.75 15.15 -2.82
CA GLY A 247 -19.04 15.57 -1.44
C GLY A 247 -19.32 17.07 -1.28
N GLY A 248 -18.89 17.90 -2.24
CA GLY A 248 -19.08 19.36 -2.22
C GLY A 248 -18.27 20.09 -1.15
N ARG A 249 -17.19 19.47 -0.63
CA ARG A 249 -16.35 20.02 0.44
C ARG A 249 -14.87 19.63 0.21
N PRO A 250 -13.90 20.39 0.75
CA PRO A 250 -12.50 20.02 0.72
C PRO A 250 -12.25 18.63 1.31
N LEU A 251 -11.31 17.87 0.76
CA LEU A 251 -10.98 16.51 1.16
C LEU A 251 -10.64 16.41 2.65
N ALA A 252 -9.80 17.32 3.16
CA ALA A 252 -9.40 17.34 4.57
C ALA A 252 -10.60 17.51 5.52
N GLN A 253 -11.58 18.33 5.14
CA GLN A 253 -12.80 18.52 5.92
C GLN A 253 -13.66 17.25 5.90
N GLN A 254 -13.79 16.59 4.74
CA GLN A 254 -14.56 15.36 4.64
C GLN A 254 -13.91 14.21 5.43
N PHE A 255 -12.59 14.09 5.41
CA PHE A 255 -11.85 13.14 6.24
C PHE A 255 -12.13 13.37 7.72
N ARG A 256 -11.96 14.60 8.20
CA ARG A 256 -12.22 14.94 9.59
C ARG A 256 -13.65 14.62 10.00
N ASP A 257 -14.64 15.13 9.26
CA ASP A 257 -16.04 15.09 9.65
C ASP A 257 -16.64 13.67 9.52
N ARG A 258 -16.13 12.85 8.58
CA ARG A 258 -16.73 11.55 8.27
C ARG A 258 -15.93 10.34 8.74
N LEU A 259 -14.62 10.50 8.98
CA LEU A 259 -13.73 9.40 9.37
C LEU A 259 -13.09 9.65 10.74
N PHE A 260 -12.41 10.79 10.92
CA PHE A 260 -11.57 10.97 12.09
C PHE A 260 -12.41 11.26 13.35
N THR A 261 -13.25 12.28 13.32
CA THR A 261 -14.09 12.67 14.46
C THR A 261 -15.04 11.54 14.93
N PRO A 262 -15.75 10.81 14.02
CA PRO A 262 -16.64 9.72 14.45
C PRO A 262 -15.91 8.55 15.14
N LEU A 263 -14.61 8.36 14.86
CA LEU A 263 -13.80 7.29 15.44
C LEU A 263 -12.86 7.77 16.56
N GLY A 264 -12.87 9.06 16.90
CA GLY A 264 -12.01 9.64 17.92
C GLY A 264 -10.52 9.58 17.54
N LEU A 265 -10.19 9.78 16.25
CA LEU A 265 -8.81 9.79 15.76
C LEU A 265 -8.22 11.21 15.88
N ASP A 266 -8.00 11.65 17.11
CA ASP A 266 -7.66 13.05 17.42
C ASP A 266 -6.23 13.42 16.99
N GLY A 267 -5.34 12.44 16.87
CA GLY A 267 -3.98 12.60 16.34
C GLY A 267 -3.89 12.48 14.81
N THR A 268 -5.03 12.40 14.11
CA THR A 268 -5.06 12.16 12.66
C THR A 268 -5.57 13.37 11.89
N SER A 269 -4.83 13.79 10.86
CA SER A 269 -5.22 14.94 10.03
C SER A 269 -4.65 14.85 8.61
N LEU A 270 -5.31 15.48 7.65
CA LEU A 270 -4.75 15.81 6.35
C LEU A 270 -4.38 17.29 6.36
N PRO A 271 -3.08 17.65 6.40
CA PRO A 271 -2.65 19.04 6.45
C PRO A 271 -2.95 19.79 5.14
N ALA A 272 -3.00 21.11 5.21
CA ALA A 272 -3.01 21.97 4.02
C ALA A 272 -1.71 21.79 3.22
N SER A 273 -1.77 22.04 1.91
CA SER A 273 -0.64 21.79 0.99
C SER A 273 0.61 22.63 1.26
N ASP A 274 0.47 23.73 1.97
CA ASP A 274 1.55 24.64 2.39
C ASP A 274 2.03 24.40 3.83
N ASN A 275 1.40 23.50 4.57
CA ASN A 275 1.76 23.18 5.95
C ASN A 275 2.74 22.00 6.00
N LEU A 276 4.00 22.30 6.31
CA LEU A 276 5.08 21.31 6.43
C LEU A 276 5.21 20.70 7.83
N SER A 277 4.50 21.25 8.82
CA SER A 277 4.65 20.90 10.23
C SER A 277 4.02 19.55 10.55
N LEU A 278 4.61 18.85 11.53
CA LEU A 278 3.94 17.76 12.21
C LEU A 278 3.48 18.25 13.60
N PRO A 279 2.29 17.81 14.08
CA PRO A 279 1.86 18.08 15.44
C PRO A 279 2.81 17.43 16.46
N VAL A 280 3.05 18.10 17.60
CA VAL A 280 3.86 17.55 18.69
C VAL A 280 3.04 16.60 19.56
N PRO A 281 3.65 15.50 20.09
CA PRO A 281 5.00 15.02 19.80
C PRO A 281 5.07 14.35 18.42
N TYR A 282 6.25 14.38 17.78
CA TYR A 282 6.46 13.75 16.49
C TYR A 282 7.85 13.15 16.35
N SER A 283 8.02 12.25 15.40
CA SER A 283 9.32 11.73 14.98
C SER A 283 9.84 12.47 13.75
N HIS A 284 11.14 12.76 13.73
CA HIS A 284 11.86 13.12 12.51
C HIS A 284 11.89 11.93 11.55
N GLY A 285 12.00 12.19 10.25
CA GLY A 285 12.03 11.19 9.20
C GLY A 285 13.30 11.30 8.37
N TYR A 286 13.92 10.14 8.05
CA TYR A 286 15.25 10.08 7.47
C TYR A 286 15.28 9.22 6.19
N MET A 287 16.17 9.57 5.26
CA MET A 287 16.41 8.80 4.06
C MET A 287 17.85 8.99 3.57
N TYR A 288 18.42 7.96 2.94
CA TYR A 288 19.67 8.09 2.21
C TYR A 288 19.40 8.58 0.79
N GLY A 289 20.23 9.49 0.29
CA GLY A 289 20.14 10.00 -1.09
C GLY A 289 18.92 10.89 -1.36
N GLY A 290 18.59 11.05 -2.63
CA GLY A 290 17.51 11.94 -3.09
C GLY A 290 16.14 11.25 -3.16
N THR A 291 15.11 12.07 -3.37
CA THR A 291 13.69 11.68 -3.36
C THR A 291 13.35 10.58 -4.38
N ALA A 292 14.09 10.47 -5.49
CA ALA A 292 13.86 9.44 -6.51
C ALA A 292 13.83 8.01 -5.94
N TYR A 293 14.66 7.72 -4.94
CA TYR A 293 14.71 6.37 -4.34
C TYR A 293 13.42 5.97 -3.64
N ALA A 294 12.70 6.94 -3.05
CA ALA A 294 11.41 6.69 -2.41
C ALA A 294 10.22 6.69 -3.38
N LEU A 295 10.39 7.19 -4.61
CA LEU A 295 9.29 7.31 -5.56
C LEU A 295 9.26 6.21 -6.63
N VAL A 296 10.40 5.57 -6.92
CA VAL A 296 10.54 4.64 -8.06
C VAL A 296 11.18 3.29 -7.69
N ASP A 297 11.17 2.90 -6.41
CA ASP A 297 11.68 1.61 -5.92
C ASP A 297 13.06 1.21 -6.52
N GLN A 298 13.97 2.19 -6.64
CA GLN A 298 15.31 1.94 -7.15
C GLN A 298 16.25 1.55 -6.00
N PRO A 299 17.01 0.45 -6.15
CA PRO A 299 18.01 0.11 -5.16
C PRO A 299 19.11 1.17 -5.13
N TYR A 300 19.63 1.46 -3.93
CA TYR A 300 20.80 2.33 -3.81
C TYR A 300 22.01 1.73 -4.54
N PRO A 301 22.84 2.54 -5.21
CA PRO A 301 24.10 2.09 -5.77
C PRO A 301 24.99 1.39 -4.73
N VAL A 302 25.78 0.39 -5.15
CA VAL A 302 26.59 -0.43 -4.24
C VAL A 302 27.58 0.38 -3.39
N ASP A 303 28.18 1.42 -3.97
CA ASP A 303 29.07 2.35 -3.26
C ASP A 303 28.33 3.18 -2.21
N MET A 304 27.12 3.59 -2.50
CA MET A 304 26.22 4.28 -1.56
C MET A 304 25.82 3.37 -0.40
N GLN A 305 25.44 2.10 -0.69
CA GLN A 305 25.15 1.11 0.33
C GLN A 305 26.37 0.88 1.26
N ALA A 306 27.55 0.72 0.69
CA ALA A 306 28.79 0.54 1.45
C ALA A 306 29.13 1.79 2.31
N ALA A 307 28.93 2.98 1.77
CA ALA A 307 29.14 4.22 2.49
C ALA A 307 28.17 4.39 3.68
N ALA A 308 26.88 4.06 3.47
CA ALA A 308 25.87 4.06 4.53
C ALA A 308 26.22 3.03 5.63
N ARG A 309 26.51 1.78 5.26
CA ARG A 309 26.86 0.72 6.22
C ARG A 309 28.12 1.04 7.02
N SER A 310 29.10 1.73 6.43
CA SER A 310 30.33 2.14 7.12
C SER A 310 30.19 3.42 7.95
N GLY A 311 29.00 4.09 7.92
CA GLY A 311 28.75 5.37 8.59
C GLY A 311 29.40 6.58 7.89
N LYS A 312 30.02 6.41 6.73
CA LYS A 312 30.56 7.51 5.91
C LYS A 312 29.47 8.35 5.29
N LEU A 313 28.34 7.72 4.92
CA LEU A 313 27.13 8.39 4.49
C LEU A 313 26.10 8.33 5.63
N ARG A 314 25.58 9.47 6.02
CA ARG A 314 24.47 9.58 6.99
C ARG A 314 23.16 9.82 6.25
N PRO A 315 22.03 9.35 6.79
CA PRO A 315 20.74 9.69 6.21
C PRO A 315 20.44 11.18 6.42
N LEU A 316 19.75 11.77 5.48
CA LEU A 316 19.30 13.16 5.50
C LEU A 316 17.93 13.24 6.18
N ASP A 317 17.66 14.38 6.80
CA ASP A 317 16.36 14.68 7.42
C ASP A 317 15.37 15.18 6.37
N TYR A 318 14.28 14.44 6.19
CA TYR A 318 13.18 14.72 5.28
C TYR A 318 11.89 15.13 5.99
N THR A 319 11.94 15.36 7.31
CA THR A 319 10.77 15.67 8.15
C THR A 319 9.90 16.78 7.57
N HIS A 320 10.53 17.81 7.04
CA HIS A 320 9.87 19.01 6.53
C HIS A 320 9.84 19.09 5.00
N GLN A 321 10.13 18.00 4.28
CA GLN A 321 9.82 17.95 2.85
C GLN A 321 8.32 18.04 2.65
N ASN A 322 7.88 18.86 1.68
CA ASN A 322 6.46 19.11 1.44
C ASN A 322 5.76 17.84 0.92
N PRO A 323 4.76 17.28 1.66
CA PRO A 323 4.06 16.08 1.27
C PRO A 323 2.89 16.32 0.33
N SER A 324 2.67 17.55 -0.14
CA SER A 324 1.52 17.90 -0.97
C SER A 324 1.46 17.12 -2.30
N TYR A 325 2.61 16.64 -2.77
CA TYR A 325 2.63 15.72 -3.92
C TYR A 325 1.86 14.41 -3.64
N ALA A 326 1.65 14.05 -2.38
CA ALA A 326 1.00 12.79 -1.99
C ALA A 326 -0.49 12.95 -1.60
N THR A 327 -1.00 14.13 -1.26
CA THR A 327 -2.41 14.45 -0.93
C THR A 327 -3.32 13.26 -0.59
N ALA A 328 -4.36 12.97 -1.39
CA ALA A 328 -5.27 11.83 -1.25
C ALA A 328 -4.59 10.45 -1.37
N PRO A 329 -3.50 10.25 -2.14
CA PRO A 329 -2.70 9.03 -2.10
C PRO A 329 -1.91 8.77 -0.81
N GLY A 330 -1.47 9.85 -0.06
CA GLY A 330 -0.46 9.63 0.96
C GLY A 330 -0.22 10.79 1.95
N GLY A 331 -1.06 11.82 1.98
CA GLY A 331 -0.76 13.07 2.69
C GLY A 331 -1.14 13.11 4.17
N VAL A 332 -1.77 12.09 4.73
CA VAL A 332 -2.25 12.09 6.12
C VAL A 332 -1.11 11.95 7.12
N ILE A 333 -1.21 12.66 8.23
CA ILE A 333 -0.42 12.52 9.45
C ILE A 333 -1.27 11.77 10.47
N SER A 334 -0.68 10.82 11.23
CA SER A 334 -1.38 10.09 12.26
C SER A 334 -0.42 9.58 13.34
N THR A 335 -0.95 8.85 14.31
CA THR A 335 -0.23 8.10 15.35
C THR A 335 -0.43 6.60 15.19
N ALA A 336 0.40 5.77 15.83
CA ALA A 336 0.19 4.32 15.80
C ALA A 336 -1.11 3.92 16.51
N ASP A 337 -1.49 4.61 17.57
CA ASP A 337 -2.73 4.33 18.31
C ASP A 337 -3.98 4.61 17.47
N ASP A 338 -4.01 5.74 16.74
CA ASP A 338 -5.10 6.09 15.83
C ASP A 338 -5.17 5.11 14.64
N LEU A 339 -4.03 4.77 14.05
CA LEU A 339 -3.97 3.81 12.94
C LEU A 339 -4.47 2.42 13.33
N ALA A 340 -4.15 1.96 14.55
CA ALA A 340 -4.66 0.69 15.06
C ALA A 340 -6.19 0.74 15.26
N THR A 341 -6.72 1.88 15.70
CA THR A 341 -8.16 2.10 15.83
C THR A 341 -8.81 2.16 14.44
N TRP A 342 -8.20 2.88 13.50
CA TRP A 342 -8.67 3.04 12.13
C TRP A 342 -8.81 1.72 11.39
N ILE A 343 -7.71 0.96 11.27
CA ILE A 343 -7.72 -0.26 10.44
C ILE A 343 -8.70 -1.31 10.99
N ARG A 344 -8.77 -1.46 12.31
CA ARG A 344 -9.74 -2.35 12.96
C ARG A 344 -11.17 -1.88 12.69
N ALA A 345 -11.45 -0.60 12.84
CA ALA A 345 -12.78 -0.03 12.59
C ALA A 345 -13.22 -0.23 11.14
N LEU A 346 -12.34 0.00 10.18
CA LEU A 346 -12.61 -0.16 8.76
C LEU A 346 -12.96 -1.62 8.42
N VAL A 347 -12.12 -2.57 8.83
CA VAL A 347 -12.32 -3.99 8.48
C VAL A 347 -13.50 -4.62 9.23
N THR A 348 -13.78 -4.18 10.47
CA THR A 348 -14.92 -4.70 11.26
C THR A 348 -16.26 -4.04 10.98
N GLY A 349 -16.38 -3.18 9.96
CA GLY A 349 -17.64 -2.60 9.50
C GLY A 349 -18.19 -1.48 10.39
N LYS A 350 -17.32 -0.74 11.11
CA LYS A 350 -17.73 0.44 11.88
C LYS A 350 -17.78 1.72 11.03
N VAL A 351 -17.26 1.67 9.80
CA VAL A 351 -17.20 2.83 8.90
C VAL A 351 -18.30 2.79 7.84
N LEU A 352 -18.57 1.62 7.28
CA LEU A 352 -19.51 1.41 6.18
C LEU A 352 -20.76 0.65 6.68
N ASN A 353 -21.90 0.83 6.03
CA ASN A 353 -23.07 -0.04 6.28
C ASN A 353 -22.81 -1.47 5.77
N ALA A 354 -23.65 -2.43 6.19
CA ALA A 354 -23.42 -3.85 5.90
C ALA A 354 -23.26 -4.17 4.41
N ALA A 355 -24.03 -3.53 3.52
CA ALA A 355 -23.99 -3.81 2.08
C ALA A 355 -22.67 -3.34 1.46
N TYR A 356 -22.25 -2.09 1.76
CA TYR A 356 -21.00 -1.53 1.26
C TYR A 356 -19.78 -2.14 1.95
N GLN A 357 -19.90 -2.56 3.22
CA GLN A 357 -18.85 -3.32 3.92
C GLN A 357 -18.58 -4.65 3.24
N GLN A 358 -19.60 -5.41 2.87
CA GLN A 358 -19.45 -6.66 2.13
C GLN A 358 -18.81 -6.41 0.76
N GLN A 359 -19.27 -5.38 0.03
CA GLN A 359 -18.65 -5.02 -1.26
C GLN A 359 -17.18 -4.65 -1.11
N TRP A 360 -16.83 -3.91 -0.05
CA TRP A 360 -15.45 -3.51 0.24
C TRP A 360 -14.57 -4.72 0.59
N LEU A 361 -15.02 -5.61 1.48
CA LEU A 361 -14.30 -6.83 1.88
C LEU A 361 -14.07 -7.81 0.70
N HIS A 362 -15.01 -7.87 -0.25
CA HIS A 362 -14.90 -8.73 -1.43
C HIS A 362 -14.22 -8.04 -2.63
N SER A 363 -13.81 -6.78 -2.50
CA SER A 363 -13.15 -6.04 -3.59
C SER A 363 -11.74 -6.53 -3.96
N PRO A 364 -10.93 -7.17 -3.07
CA PRO A 364 -9.58 -7.57 -3.41
C PRO A 364 -9.54 -8.62 -4.53
N GLN A 365 -8.80 -8.32 -5.58
CA GLN A 365 -8.52 -9.16 -6.73
C GLN A 365 -7.02 -9.42 -6.79
N ALA A 366 -6.60 -10.58 -7.31
CA ALA A 366 -5.18 -10.89 -7.46
C ALA A 366 -4.46 -9.79 -8.25
N GLU A 367 -3.32 -9.34 -7.74
CA GLU A 367 -2.44 -8.39 -8.44
C GLU A 367 -1.83 -9.07 -9.67
N ASP A 368 -1.35 -10.30 -9.51
CA ASP A 368 -0.89 -11.16 -10.58
C ASP A 368 -1.92 -12.27 -10.84
N PRO A 369 -2.58 -12.29 -12.02
CA PRO A 369 -3.50 -13.37 -12.38
C PRO A 369 -2.86 -14.76 -12.42
N ALA A 370 -1.52 -14.85 -12.60
CA ALA A 370 -0.79 -16.11 -12.57
C ALA A 370 -0.56 -16.64 -11.14
N ALA A 371 -0.71 -15.77 -10.13
CA ALA A 371 -0.59 -16.08 -8.70
C ALA A 371 -1.89 -15.76 -7.93
N PRO A 372 -3.01 -16.47 -8.18
CA PRO A 372 -4.32 -16.11 -7.62
C PRO A 372 -4.40 -16.18 -6.09
N ASP A 373 -3.52 -16.97 -5.46
CA ASP A 373 -3.38 -17.11 -4.01
C ASP A 373 -2.36 -16.12 -3.41
N GLY A 374 -1.70 -15.33 -4.24
CA GLY A 374 -0.78 -14.28 -3.81
C GLY A 374 -1.48 -13.08 -3.20
N GLN A 375 -0.76 -11.97 -3.17
CA GLN A 375 -1.32 -10.69 -2.73
C GLN A 375 -2.48 -10.26 -3.63
N LYS A 376 -3.51 -9.72 -3.01
CA LYS A 376 -4.69 -9.15 -3.67
C LYS A 376 -4.82 -7.69 -3.31
N TYR A 377 -5.32 -6.86 -4.23
CA TYR A 377 -5.62 -5.46 -3.96
C TYR A 377 -7.08 -5.13 -4.31
N GLY A 378 -7.72 -4.41 -3.43
CA GLY A 378 -9.12 -4.03 -3.53
C GLY A 378 -9.33 -2.52 -3.48
N TYR A 379 -10.40 -2.10 -2.82
CA TYR A 379 -10.70 -0.68 -2.63
C TYR A 379 -9.76 -0.07 -1.59
N GLY A 380 -8.54 0.28 -2.02
CA GLY A 380 -7.53 0.91 -1.19
C GLY A 380 -6.95 0.04 -0.08
N ILE A 381 -7.00 -1.26 -0.25
CA ILE A 381 -6.56 -2.23 0.75
C ILE A 381 -5.97 -3.46 0.06
N ALA A 382 -4.84 -3.93 0.56
CA ALA A 382 -4.31 -5.24 0.20
C ALA A 382 -4.89 -6.32 1.13
N HIS A 383 -4.97 -7.54 0.63
CA HIS A 383 -5.31 -8.73 1.40
C HIS A 383 -4.35 -9.86 1.03
N GLN A 384 -3.75 -10.47 2.03
CA GLN A 384 -2.80 -11.57 1.84
C GLN A 384 -2.89 -12.58 2.98
N ARG A 385 -2.67 -13.83 2.61
CA ARG A 385 -2.43 -14.93 3.56
C ARG A 385 -0.93 -15.10 3.75
N PHE A 386 -0.42 -14.87 4.94
CA PHE A 386 0.99 -15.00 5.31
C PHE A 386 1.34 -16.42 5.78
N GLY A 387 0.36 -17.28 5.96
CA GLY A 387 0.50 -18.66 6.38
C GLY A 387 -0.87 -19.30 6.60
N PRO A 388 -0.92 -20.54 7.10
CA PRO A 388 -2.20 -21.24 7.26
C PRO A 388 -3.16 -20.55 8.23
N ASN A 389 -2.62 -19.84 9.21
CA ASN A 389 -3.38 -19.23 10.31
C ASN A 389 -3.26 -17.69 10.35
N ALA A 390 -2.65 -17.05 9.36
CA ALA A 390 -2.44 -15.62 9.33
C ALA A 390 -2.97 -15.05 8.01
N SER A 391 -4.01 -14.22 8.07
CA SER A 391 -4.61 -13.56 6.91
C SER A 391 -4.98 -12.13 7.27
N MET A 392 -4.42 -11.14 6.57
CA MET A 392 -4.62 -9.74 6.91
C MET A 392 -5.15 -8.91 5.76
N TYR A 393 -6.06 -8.00 6.08
CA TYR A 393 -6.30 -6.78 5.32
C TYR A 393 -5.29 -5.75 5.78
N TYR A 394 -4.51 -5.18 4.87
CA TYR A 394 -3.42 -4.27 5.24
C TYR A 394 -3.11 -3.24 4.18
N HIS A 395 -2.33 -2.25 4.55
CA HIS A 395 -1.68 -1.35 3.62
C HIS A 395 -0.29 -0.98 4.13
N GLY A 396 0.65 -0.79 3.21
CA GLY A 396 1.95 -0.20 3.48
C GLY A 396 1.96 1.30 3.23
N GLY A 397 2.93 1.99 3.80
CA GLY A 397 3.14 3.41 3.56
C GLY A 397 4.61 3.74 3.37
N GLU A 398 4.93 4.43 2.27
CA GLU A 398 6.27 4.89 1.96
C GLU A 398 6.24 6.31 1.41
N LEU A 399 7.09 7.16 1.95
CA LEU A 399 7.46 8.46 1.42
C LEU A 399 8.82 8.90 2.01
N PRO A 400 9.47 9.92 1.46
CA PRO A 400 10.74 10.40 2.03
C PRO A 400 10.64 10.66 3.53
N GLY A 401 11.48 9.98 4.29
CA GLY A 401 11.57 10.09 5.75
C GLY A 401 10.86 8.99 6.52
N PHE A 402 9.81 8.35 6.00
CA PHE A 402 8.98 7.43 6.77
C PHE A 402 8.61 6.17 5.98
N ASN A 403 8.52 5.07 6.71
CA ASN A 403 7.96 3.83 6.22
C ASN A 403 6.99 3.25 7.26
N SER A 404 5.87 2.64 6.83
CA SER A 404 4.85 2.16 7.75
C SER A 404 4.05 0.99 7.20
N PHE A 405 3.42 0.26 8.10
CA PHE A 405 2.50 -0.85 7.83
C PHE A 405 1.34 -0.78 8.81
N ILE A 406 0.11 -0.94 8.30
CA ILE A 406 -1.08 -1.16 9.13
C ILE A 406 -1.79 -2.41 8.65
N GLY A 407 -2.23 -3.27 9.57
CA GLY A 407 -2.94 -4.50 9.22
C GLY A 407 -3.90 -4.95 10.29
N TYR A 408 -4.96 -5.66 9.86
CA TYR A 408 -5.90 -6.33 10.74
C TYR A 408 -6.25 -7.72 10.19
N ASP A 409 -6.12 -8.71 11.06
CA ASP A 409 -6.54 -10.08 10.84
C ASP A 409 -7.88 -10.30 11.54
N PRO A 410 -9.00 -10.38 10.81
CA PRO A 410 -10.32 -10.53 11.40
C PRO A 410 -10.55 -11.93 12.00
N ASP A 411 -9.84 -12.96 11.52
CA ASP A 411 -10.00 -14.33 11.98
C ASP A 411 -9.42 -14.51 13.39
N ASN A 412 -8.39 -13.75 13.73
CA ASN A 412 -7.67 -13.86 15.01
C ASN A 412 -7.80 -12.60 15.89
N ASP A 413 -8.54 -11.57 15.46
CA ASP A 413 -8.63 -10.24 16.10
C ASP A 413 -7.26 -9.64 16.40
N VAL A 414 -6.35 -9.68 15.41
CA VAL A 414 -4.99 -9.13 15.52
C VAL A 414 -4.89 -7.82 14.75
N THR A 415 -4.58 -6.75 15.45
CA THR A 415 -4.25 -5.45 14.84
C THR A 415 -2.76 -5.21 14.96
N LEU A 416 -2.12 -4.84 13.87
CA LEU A 416 -0.68 -4.56 13.80
C LEU A 416 -0.44 -3.21 13.13
N VAL A 417 0.36 -2.38 13.81
CA VAL A 417 0.94 -1.16 13.24
C VAL A 417 2.45 -1.22 13.43
N ILE A 418 3.19 -0.99 12.36
CA ILE A 418 4.64 -0.79 12.38
C ILE A 418 4.91 0.54 11.72
N TRP A 419 5.76 1.39 12.32
CA TRP A 419 6.34 2.52 11.62
C TRP A 419 7.83 2.66 11.96
N THR A 420 8.54 3.21 11.02
CA THR A 420 9.97 3.49 11.11
C THR A 420 10.24 4.89 10.58
N ASN A 421 11.22 5.55 11.14
CA ASN A 421 11.66 6.87 10.70
C ASN A 421 12.85 6.81 9.71
N LEU A 422 12.93 5.74 8.95
CA LEU A 422 13.83 5.57 7.80
C LEU A 422 13.03 4.99 6.64
N THR A 423 13.06 5.63 5.48
CA THR A 423 12.31 5.16 4.30
C THR A 423 12.80 3.80 3.84
N LEU A 424 14.07 3.72 3.45
CA LEU A 424 14.72 2.51 2.98
C LEU A 424 15.98 2.24 3.79
N SER A 425 16.22 0.97 4.10
CA SER A 425 17.50 0.52 4.65
C SER A 425 18.64 0.72 3.64
N PRO A 426 19.91 0.69 4.05
CA PRO A 426 21.04 0.82 3.12
C PRO A 426 21.05 -0.17 1.95
N ASP A 427 20.41 -1.34 2.11
CA ASP A 427 20.27 -2.34 1.04
C ASP A 427 19.00 -2.19 0.21
N GLY A 428 18.23 -1.09 0.41
CA GLY A 428 17.07 -0.75 -0.39
C GLY A 428 15.75 -1.40 0.07
N ARG A 429 15.73 -2.12 1.22
CA ARG A 429 14.49 -2.69 1.75
C ARG A 429 13.62 -1.60 2.39
N THR A 430 12.33 -1.65 2.13
CA THR A 430 11.30 -0.86 2.83
C THR A 430 11.25 -1.27 4.30
N THR A 431 11.57 -0.34 5.21
CA THR A 431 12.01 -0.72 6.57
C THR A 431 10.89 -1.28 7.44
N ALA A 432 9.66 -0.75 7.40
CA ALA A 432 8.55 -1.27 8.18
C ALA A 432 8.08 -2.64 7.65
N GLN A 433 8.02 -2.82 6.32
CA GLN A 433 7.69 -4.09 5.70
C GLN A 433 8.76 -5.15 5.98
N ALA A 434 10.03 -4.77 6.03
CA ALA A 434 11.13 -5.68 6.38
C ALA A 434 11.08 -6.15 7.85
N LEU A 435 10.45 -5.38 8.76
CA LEU A 435 10.18 -5.79 10.13
C LEU A 435 8.98 -6.76 10.25
N LEU A 436 8.07 -6.76 9.28
CA LEU A 436 6.81 -7.51 9.35
C LEU A 436 7.01 -9.01 9.59
N PRO A 437 7.87 -9.75 8.85
CA PRO A 437 8.11 -11.17 9.10
C PRO A 437 8.59 -11.46 10.53
N THR A 438 9.45 -10.59 11.07
CA THR A 438 9.94 -10.70 12.45
C THR A 438 8.80 -10.62 13.45
N VAL A 439 7.88 -9.68 13.28
CA VAL A 439 6.73 -9.51 14.19
C VAL A 439 5.74 -10.69 14.03
N LEU A 440 5.37 -11.04 12.81
CA LEU A 440 4.41 -12.12 12.55
C LEU A 440 4.91 -13.45 13.11
N ASN A 441 6.22 -13.73 13.03
CA ASN A 441 6.84 -14.91 13.62
C ASN A 441 6.75 -14.96 15.17
N GLN A 442 6.59 -13.82 15.86
CA GLN A 442 6.35 -13.79 17.31
C GLN A 442 4.88 -14.02 17.66
N VAL A 443 3.96 -13.79 16.74
CA VAL A 443 2.53 -13.78 16.98
C VAL A 443 1.85 -15.08 16.59
N TYR A 444 2.15 -15.61 15.41
CA TYR A 444 1.40 -16.74 14.84
C TYR A 444 2.11 -18.07 15.04
N ALA A 445 1.35 -19.09 15.47
CA ALA A 445 1.83 -20.46 15.55
C ALA A 445 1.96 -21.08 14.15
N GLY A 446 3.00 -21.91 13.96
CA GLY A 446 3.24 -22.60 12.69
C GLY A 446 3.65 -21.69 11.52
N LEU A 447 3.96 -20.42 11.80
CA LEU A 447 4.49 -19.47 10.83
C LEU A 447 6.01 -19.44 10.93
N SER A 448 6.68 -19.52 9.78
CA SER A 448 8.14 -19.41 9.66
C SER A 448 8.44 -18.63 8.40
N LEU A 449 8.32 -17.31 8.49
CA LEU A 449 8.65 -16.40 7.40
C LEU A 449 10.15 -16.09 7.42
N PRO A 450 10.80 -15.95 6.25
CA PRO A 450 12.19 -15.51 6.18
C PRO A 450 12.31 -14.11 6.80
N THR A 451 13.20 -13.96 7.77
CA THR A 451 13.56 -12.67 8.33
C THR A 451 14.73 -12.16 7.53
N GLY A 452 14.51 -11.24 6.59
CA GLY A 452 15.59 -10.56 5.88
C GLY A 452 15.70 -10.80 4.37
N SER A 453 14.64 -11.29 3.71
CA SER A 453 14.57 -11.33 2.23
C SER A 453 13.24 -10.72 1.76
N GLY A 454 13.28 -9.54 1.31
CA GLY A 454 12.29 -8.84 0.51
C GLY A 454 13.02 -8.08 -0.56
#